data_ee29ced3341a0dfc2347ce06624dec5e
#
_entry.id   ee29ced3341a0dfc2347ce06624dec5e
#
_cell.length_a   1.000
_cell.length_b   1.000
_cell.length_c   1.000
_cell.angle_alpha   90.00
_cell.angle_beta   90.00
_cell.angle_gamma   90.00
#
_symmetry.space_group_name_H-M   'P 1'
#
loop_
_entity.id
_entity.type
_entity.pdbx_description
1 polymer ?
#
loop_
_entity_poly.entity_id
_entity_poly.type
_entity_poly.pdbx_seq_one_letter_code
_entity_poly.pdbx_strand_id
1 'polypeptide(L)'
;MIYIGMDVHQSSTTFCLFDPAQAEGCQHRIVTQPTTAEGIRKVLKPLKRQCQVAFEVGTQAQWIASIVRPLASEVQVANASLIPWLFRDGRKNDRIDARKLATLLYLRQLPQVHLPAADISAWRALINHRRTVVQRRTILKNQLRSILRAFGYRCPHRSCWTRVGQAWIRSLTFDHARAWLVESLLEEIRLAKERLVALERELDAIAKTQADVKRLRTIPGIGPRTAEAIVAFTDDVRRFSNRKRFTSYFGMTPTEDSSGLVCRHGHISKRGPSVVRWLIGEAAHQVIARCPALRAYFKRIHRGQKDRYKKAVVATGRKVLAICYGMMRNGCSFDPHRVLPHAA
;
A
#
# COMPACT_ATOMS: atom_id res chain seq x y z
N MET A 1 6.16 26.18 24.05
CA MET A 1 5.61 25.12 23.19
C MET A 1 6.39 23.85 23.49
N ILE A 2 5.70 22.79 23.90
CA ILE A 2 6.32 21.53 24.28
C ILE A 2 6.29 20.57 23.06
N TYR A 3 7.40 19.90 22.77
CA TYR A 3 7.51 18.91 21.69
C TYR A 3 7.53 17.52 22.29
N ILE A 4 6.63 16.64 21.86
CA ILE A 4 6.43 15.35 22.49
C ILE A 4 6.72 14.24 21.47
N GLY A 5 7.69 13.40 21.80
CA GLY A 5 7.89 12.12 21.10
C GLY A 5 7.21 11.00 21.88
N MET A 6 6.43 10.18 21.19
CA MET A 6 5.79 8.99 21.76
C MET A 6 6.36 7.74 21.11
N ASP A 7 6.95 6.88 21.92
CA ASP A 7 7.25 5.50 21.53
C ASP A 7 6.10 4.61 22.02
N VAL A 8 5.36 4.05 21.07
CA VAL A 8 4.07 3.38 21.32
C VAL A 8 4.23 1.89 21.16
N HIS A 9 4.14 1.17 22.28
CA HIS A 9 4.04 -0.29 22.33
C HIS A 9 2.61 -0.75 22.65
N GLN A 10 2.35 -2.05 22.57
CA GLN A 10 1.01 -2.61 22.79
C GLN A 10 0.50 -2.36 24.21
N SER A 11 1.36 -2.49 25.24
CA SER A 11 1.00 -2.37 26.66
C SER A 11 1.36 -1.03 27.26
N SER A 12 2.42 -0.39 26.80
CA SER A 12 2.94 0.86 27.38
C SER A 12 3.36 1.84 26.29
N THR A 13 3.19 3.12 26.57
CA THR A 13 3.67 4.22 25.74
C THR A 13 4.63 5.07 26.54
N THR A 14 5.81 5.30 26.01
CA THR A 14 6.82 6.18 26.59
C THR A 14 6.77 7.53 25.89
N PHE A 15 6.60 8.58 26.69
CA PHE A 15 6.54 9.99 26.26
C PHE A 15 7.83 10.67 26.63
N CYS A 16 8.43 11.38 25.71
CA CYS A 16 9.45 12.38 25.99
C CYS A 16 8.87 13.77 25.73
N LEU A 17 8.73 14.56 26.80
CA LEU A 17 8.32 15.96 26.72
C LEU A 17 9.60 16.80 26.64
N PHE A 18 9.81 17.45 25.52
CA PHE A 18 10.94 18.34 25.27
C PHE A 18 10.47 19.79 25.32
N ASP A 19 10.99 20.52 26.27
CA ASP A 19 10.75 21.97 26.44
C ASP A 19 12.06 22.72 26.17
N PRO A 20 12.20 23.40 25.02
CA PRO A 20 13.42 24.11 24.66
C PRO A 20 13.65 25.37 25.52
N ALA A 21 12.65 25.84 26.31
CA ALA A 21 12.79 27.00 27.20
C ALA A 21 13.45 26.64 28.53
N GLN A 22 13.61 25.38 28.88
CA GLN A 22 14.28 24.92 30.09
C GLN A 22 15.81 24.96 29.95
N ALA A 23 16.50 25.04 31.07
CA ALA A 23 17.96 25.01 31.13
C ALA A 23 18.51 23.71 30.50
N GLU A 24 19.72 23.78 29.95
CA GLU A 24 20.39 22.62 29.36
C GLU A 24 20.51 21.49 30.39
N GLY A 25 20.17 20.27 29.99
CA GLY A 25 20.08 19.11 30.88
C GLY A 25 18.70 18.86 31.50
N CYS A 26 17.86 19.88 31.66
CA CYS A 26 16.49 19.77 32.20
C CYS A 26 15.39 19.78 31.13
N GLN A 27 15.76 19.90 29.85
CA GLN A 27 14.83 20.06 28.73
C GLN A 27 13.95 18.84 28.44
N HIS A 28 14.34 17.65 28.88
CA HIS A 28 13.67 16.41 28.57
C HIS A 28 13.07 15.76 29.82
N ARG A 29 11.76 15.57 29.82
CA ARG A 29 11.03 14.82 30.85
C ARG A 29 10.47 13.54 30.22
N ILE A 30 10.78 12.40 30.80
CA ILE A 30 10.28 11.08 30.34
C ILE A 30 9.15 10.64 31.27
N VAL A 31 8.05 10.19 30.67
CA VAL A 31 6.89 9.63 31.37
C VAL A 31 6.44 8.38 30.64
N THR A 32 6.19 7.30 31.34
CA THR A 32 5.60 6.07 30.75
C THR A 32 4.20 5.85 31.33
N GLN A 33 3.26 5.55 30.48
CA GLN A 33 1.87 5.25 30.82
C GLN A 33 1.39 3.99 30.07
N PRO A 34 0.36 3.32 30.58
CA PRO A 34 -0.31 2.28 29.81
C PRO A 34 -0.81 2.81 28.47
N THR A 35 -0.74 2.00 27.40
CA THR A 35 -1.26 2.36 26.08
C THR A 35 -2.79 2.26 26.07
N THR A 36 -3.41 3.20 26.74
CA THR A 36 -4.86 3.40 26.85
C THR A 36 -5.22 4.85 26.52
N ALA A 37 -6.48 5.07 26.14
CA ALA A 37 -6.94 6.44 25.90
C ALA A 37 -6.80 7.33 27.13
N GLU A 38 -7.00 6.76 28.33
CA GLU A 38 -6.84 7.45 29.59
C GLU A 38 -5.38 7.76 29.88
N GLY A 39 -4.46 6.81 29.73
CA GLY A 39 -3.02 7.01 29.92
C GLY A 39 -2.46 8.10 29.01
N ILE A 40 -2.88 8.14 27.73
CA ILE A 40 -2.50 9.21 26.80
C ILE A 40 -3.08 10.55 27.22
N ARG A 41 -4.36 10.61 27.59
CA ARG A 41 -5.02 11.84 28.04
C ARG A 41 -4.40 12.39 29.33
N LYS A 42 -3.99 11.52 30.25
CA LYS A 42 -3.32 11.91 31.50
C LYS A 42 -2.07 12.75 31.27
N VAL A 43 -1.30 12.42 30.21
CA VAL A 43 -0.08 13.17 29.85
C VAL A 43 -0.40 14.44 29.05
N LEU A 44 -1.31 14.38 28.08
CA LEU A 44 -1.51 15.46 27.11
C LEU A 44 -2.55 16.51 27.55
N LYS A 45 -3.60 16.13 28.28
CA LYS A 45 -4.68 17.05 28.70
C LYS A 45 -4.19 18.23 29.52
N PRO A 46 -3.24 18.08 30.49
CA PRO A 46 -2.71 19.20 31.26
C PRO A 46 -2.00 20.27 30.43
N LEU A 47 -1.53 19.93 29.23
CA LEU A 47 -0.79 20.82 28.32
C LEU A 47 -1.71 21.77 27.53
N LYS A 48 -3.03 21.64 27.64
CA LYS A 48 -4.04 22.53 27.03
C LYS A 48 -3.76 22.84 25.54
N ARG A 49 -3.33 21.85 24.76
CA ARG A 49 -2.90 21.97 23.35
C ARG A 49 -1.64 22.83 23.13
N GLN A 50 -0.89 23.19 24.13
CA GLN A 50 0.40 23.88 23.98
C GLN A 50 1.54 22.89 23.68
N CYS A 51 1.25 21.84 22.93
CA CYS A 51 2.20 20.82 22.54
C CYS A 51 2.02 20.38 21.08
N GLN A 52 3.13 19.97 20.47
CA GLN A 52 3.17 19.22 19.22
C GLN A 52 3.56 17.78 19.55
N VAL A 53 2.99 16.81 18.85
CA VAL A 53 3.19 15.40 19.16
C VAL A 53 3.66 14.63 17.92
N ALA A 54 4.69 13.80 18.10
CA ALA A 54 5.16 12.88 17.09
C ALA A 54 5.16 11.44 17.60
N PHE A 55 4.78 10.49 16.75
CA PHE A 55 4.90 9.05 17.01
C PHE A 55 5.14 8.27 15.71
N GLU A 56 5.59 7.02 15.85
CA GLU A 56 5.87 6.18 14.68
C GLU A 56 4.60 5.59 14.06
N VAL A 57 4.65 5.40 12.73
CA VAL A 57 3.61 4.65 12.03
C VAL A 57 3.63 3.18 12.46
N GLY A 58 2.50 2.71 12.96
CA GLY A 58 2.29 1.33 13.40
C GLY A 58 0.84 0.92 13.27
N THR A 59 0.51 -0.27 13.72
CA THR A 59 -0.85 -0.81 13.67
C THR A 59 -1.86 0.03 14.45
N GLN A 60 -1.42 0.68 15.52
CA GLN A 60 -2.24 1.53 16.39
C GLN A 60 -2.27 3.01 15.96
N ALA A 61 -1.51 3.40 14.91
CA ALA A 61 -1.31 4.81 14.56
C ALA A 61 -2.62 5.57 14.34
N GLN A 62 -3.62 4.95 13.72
CA GLN A 62 -4.92 5.57 13.47
C GLN A 62 -5.69 5.85 14.78
N TRP A 63 -5.69 4.88 15.68
CA TRP A 63 -6.34 5.00 16.99
C TRP A 63 -5.64 6.04 17.88
N ILE A 64 -4.31 5.99 17.97
CA ILE A 64 -3.50 6.99 18.68
C ILE A 64 -3.78 8.40 18.14
N ALA A 65 -3.75 8.58 16.82
CA ALA A 65 -4.03 9.87 16.19
C ALA A 65 -5.43 10.40 16.56
N SER A 66 -6.44 9.53 16.65
CA SER A 66 -7.80 9.96 17.05
C SER A 66 -7.88 10.52 18.46
N ILE A 67 -7.03 10.02 19.37
CA ILE A 67 -6.95 10.49 20.77
C ILE A 67 -6.10 11.77 20.88
N VAL A 68 -4.98 11.82 20.16
CA VAL A 68 -3.97 12.88 20.29
C VAL A 68 -4.38 14.17 19.56
N ARG A 69 -4.98 14.10 18.37
CA ARG A 69 -5.36 15.27 17.55
C ARG A 69 -6.18 16.33 18.29
N PRO A 70 -7.20 15.99 19.11
CA PRO A 70 -7.93 17.00 19.86
C PRO A 70 -7.12 17.62 21.03
N LEU A 71 -6.01 16.98 21.45
CA LEU A 71 -5.22 17.37 22.63
C LEU A 71 -3.92 18.10 22.29
N ALA A 72 -3.48 18.06 21.04
CA ALA A 72 -2.25 18.69 20.54
C ALA A 72 -2.56 19.79 19.53
N SER A 73 -1.66 20.75 19.36
CA SER A 73 -1.74 21.77 18.29
C SER A 73 -1.40 21.17 16.93
N GLU A 74 -0.45 20.23 16.91
CA GLU A 74 -0.03 19.51 15.71
C GLU A 74 0.31 18.07 16.04
N VAL A 75 0.01 17.16 15.11
CA VAL A 75 0.32 15.74 15.24
C VAL A 75 1.04 15.26 13.98
N GLN A 76 2.25 14.77 14.14
CA GLN A 76 3.07 14.20 13.07
C GLN A 76 3.25 12.71 13.27
N VAL A 77 2.94 11.92 12.22
CA VAL A 77 3.23 10.49 12.22
C VAL A 77 4.50 10.26 11.41
N ALA A 78 5.51 9.68 12.04
CA ALA A 78 6.83 9.48 11.47
C ALA A 78 7.00 8.09 10.87
N ASN A 79 7.79 7.99 9.79
CA ASN A 79 8.29 6.71 9.33
C ASN A 79 9.75 6.54 9.77
N ALA A 80 9.96 5.86 10.88
CA ALA A 80 11.28 5.63 11.45
C ALA A 80 12.23 4.90 10.48
N SER A 81 11.73 4.03 9.60
CA SER A 81 12.56 3.36 8.59
C SER A 81 13.23 4.30 7.59
N LEU A 82 12.79 5.55 7.51
CA LEU A 82 13.40 6.60 6.68
C LEU A 82 14.44 7.44 7.43
N ILE A 83 14.67 7.16 8.72
CA ILE A 83 15.63 7.85 9.57
C ILE A 83 16.71 6.84 10.01
N PRO A 84 17.71 6.53 9.14
CA PRO A 84 18.68 5.46 9.40
C PRO A 84 19.50 5.65 10.68
N TRP A 85 19.77 6.89 11.08
CA TRP A 85 20.54 7.20 12.27
C TRP A 85 19.78 7.01 13.59
N LEU A 86 18.43 6.91 13.56
CA LEU A 86 17.67 6.49 14.75
C LEU A 86 18.02 5.07 15.20
N PHE A 87 18.43 4.22 14.26
CA PHE A 87 18.64 2.79 14.49
C PHE A 87 20.11 2.37 14.56
N ARG A 88 21.07 3.29 14.34
CA ARG A 88 22.52 2.96 14.28
C ARG A 88 23.18 2.79 15.64
N ASP A 89 22.57 3.26 16.73
CA ASP A 89 23.22 3.30 18.04
C ASP A 89 23.26 1.96 18.78
N GLY A 90 22.88 0.84 18.19
CA GLY A 90 22.98 -0.50 18.83
C GLY A 90 22.24 -0.69 20.18
N ARG A 91 21.80 0.41 20.80
CA ARG A 91 21.07 0.43 22.06
C ARG A 91 19.62 0.84 21.81
N LYS A 92 18.75 -0.14 21.60
CA LYS A 92 17.31 0.11 21.49
C LYS A 92 16.73 0.30 22.88
N ASN A 93 16.17 1.49 23.16
CA ASN A 93 15.51 1.82 24.40
C ASN A 93 14.37 2.80 24.12
N ASP A 94 13.17 2.50 24.57
CA ASP A 94 11.94 3.27 24.37
C ASP A 94 12.09 4.75 24.79
N ARG A 95 12.88 5.02 25.85
CA ARG A 95 13.18 6.39 26.30
C ARG A 95 14.01 7.16 25.29
N ILE A 96 15.00 6.48 24.69
CA ILE A 96 15.89 7.07 23.68
C ILE A 96 15.08 7.32 22.40
N ASP A 97 14.23 6.39 21.98
CA ASP A 97 13.44 6.50 20.75
C ASP A 97 12.39 7.60 20.90
N ALA A 98 11.70 7.70 22.03
CA ALA A 98 10.81 8.82 22.34
C ALA A 98 11.55 10.17 22.34
N ARG A 99 12.77 10.24 22.92
CA ARG A 99 13.59 11.45 22.94
C ARG A 99 14.01 11.89 21.55
N LYS A 100 14.46 10.94 20.71
CA LYS A 100 14.84 11.19 19.31
C LYS A 100 13.66 11.75 18.50
N LEU A 101 12.45 11.17 18.69
CA LEU A 101 11.23 11.67 18.04
C LEU A 101 10.90 13.11 18.46
N ALA A 102 10.99 13.44 19.76
CA ALA A 102 10.73 14.79 20.27
C ALA A 102 11.74 15.80 19.68
N THR A 103 13.03 15.46 19.66
CA THR A 103 14.10 16.29 19.10
C THR A 103 13.90 16.53 17.60
N LEU A 104 13.59 15.47 16.83
CA LEU A 104 13.32 15.59 15.40
C LEU A 104 12.07 16.40 15.08
N LEU A 105 11.05 16.30 15.93
CA LEU A 105 9.85 17.13 15.83
C LEU A 105 10.20 18.61 16.00
N TYR A 106 10.98 18.95 17.01
CA TYR A 106 11.48 20.30 17.24
C TYR A 106 12.29 20.84 16.08
N LEU A 107 13.21 20.02 15.54
CA LEU A 107 14.06 20.35 14.39
C LEU A 107 13.31 20.37 13.06
N ARG A 108 12.01 19.98 13.01
CA ARG A 108 11.19 19.83 11.80
C ARG A 108 11.80 18.88 10.76
N GLN A 109 12.51 17.85 11.23
CA GLN A 109 13.21 16.87 10.39
C GLN A 109 12.55 15.49 10.34
N LEU A 110 11.32 15.38 10.88
CA LEU A 110 10.58 14.13 10.81
C LEU A 110 10.07 13.84 9.39
N PRO A 111 10.39 12.66 8.82
CA PRO A 111 9.75 12.22 7.58
C PRO A 111 8.29 11.85 7.86
N GLN A 112 7.40 12.78 7.55
CA GLN A 112 5.98 12.62 7.80
C GLN A 112 5.34 11.54 6.93
N VAL A 113 4.49 10.74 7.55
CA VAL A 113 3.59 9.78 6.89
C VAL A 113 2.18 10.34 6.86
N HIS A 114 1.58 10.31 5.69
CA HIS A 114 0.17 10.64 5.56
C HIS A 114 -0.71 9.56 6.21
N LEU A 115 -1.45 9.95 7.23
CA LEU A 115 -2.44 9.10 7.87
C LEU A 115 -3.81 9.40 7.27
N PRO A 116 -4.44 8.44 6.56
CA PRO A 116 -5.73 8.66 5.90
C PRO A 116 -6.86 8.88 6.90
N ALA A 117 -7.97 9.42 6.46
CA ALA A 117 -9.20 9.45 7.25
C ALA A 117 -9.70 8.02 7.55
N ALA A 118 -10.58 7.87 8.54
CA ALA A 118 -10.99 6.55 9.03
C ALA A 118 -11.71 5.71 7.95
N ASP A 119 -12.55 6.34 7.15
CA ASP A 119 -13.28 5.73 6.02
C ASP A 119 -12.32 5.26 4.92
N ILE A 120 -11.34 6.07 4.57
CA ILE A 120 -10.30 5.70 3.59
C ILE A 120 -9.41 4.58 4.14
N SER A 121 -9.11 4.59 5.44
CA SER A 121 -8.38 3.51 6.10
C SER A 121 -9.16 2.19 6.04
N ALA A 122 -10.46 2.22 6.32
CA ALA A 122 -11.34 1.06 6.20
C ALA A 122 -11.41 0.54 4.75
N TRP A 123 -11.53 1.44 3.77
CA TRP A 123 -11.51 1.05 2.35
C TRP A 123 -10.19 0.38 1.96
N ARG A 124 -9.04 0.92 2.38
CA ARG A 124 -7.72 0.28 2.18
C ARG A 124 -7.65 -1.11 2.81
N ALA A 125 -8.24 -1.28 3.99
CA ALA A 125 -8.29 -2.59 4.66
C ALA A 125 -9.09 -3.62 3.85
N LEU A 126 -10.26 -3.24 3.30
CA LEU A 126 -11.05 -4.10 2.41
C LEU A 126 -10.29 -4.48 1.12
N ILE A 127 -9.60 -3.52 0.49
CA ILE A 127 -8.78 -3.77 -0.71
C ILE A 127 -7.65 -4.76 -0.40
N ASN A 128 -6.95 -4.58 0.72
CA ASN A 128 -5.90 -5.51 1.16
C ASN A 128 -6.46 -6.89 1.49
N HIS A 129 -7.60 -6.95 2.19
CA HIS A 129 -8.27 -8.22 2.51
C HIS A 129 -8.69 -8.97 1.25
N ARG A 130 -9.26 -8.28 0.25
CA ARG A 130 -9.56 -8.89 -1.04
C ARG A 130 -8.31 -9.52 -1.68
N ARG A 131 -7.18 -8.83 -1.66
CA ARG A 131 -5.91 -9.37 -2.16
C ARG A 131 -5.53 -10.66 -1.44
N THR A 132 -5.62 -10.70 -0.12
CA THR A 132 -5.32 -11.89 0.69
C THR A 132 -6.21 -13.07 0.29
N VAL A 133 -7.52 -12.85 0.11
CA VAL A 133 -8.45 -13.90 -0.32
C VAL A 133 -8.13 -14.40 -1.73
N VAL A 134 -7.76 -13.50 -2.67
CA VAL A 134 -7.31 -13.90 -4.02
C VAL A 134 -6.04 -14.76 -3.95
N GLN A 135 -5.06 -14.38 -3.13
CA GLN A 135 -3.84 -15.14 -2.93
C GLN A 135 -4.12 -16.53 -2.33
N ARG A 136 -4.95 -16.60 -1.27
CA ARG A 136 -5.36 -17.87 -0.66
C ARG A 136 -6.04 -18.78 -1.69
N ARG A 137 -7.00 -18.27 -2.45
CA ARG A 137 -7.65 -19.03 -3.53
C ARG A 137 -6.64 -19.57 -4.56
N THR A 138 -5.62 -18.79 -4.88
CA THR A 138 -4.57 -19.20 -5.84
C THR A 138 -3.71 -20.33 -5.25
N ILE A 139 -3.36 -20.26 -3.97
CA ILE A 139 -2.63 -21.31 -3.25
C ILE A 139 -3.42 -22.61 -3.27
N LEU A 140 -4.70 -22.57 -2.87
CA LEU A 140 -5.60 -23.73 -2.87
C LEU A 140 -5.69 -24.39 -4.26
N LYS A 141 -5.86 -23.57 -5.30
CA LYS A 141 -5.86 -24.05 -6.68
C LYS A 141 -4.55 -24.71 -7.10
N ASN A 142 -3.42 -24.19 -6.64
CA ASN A 142 -2.12 -24.77 -6.96
C ASN A 142 -1.89 -26.08 -6.19
N GLN A 143 -2.34 -26.19 -4.95
CA GLN A 143 -2.31 -27.42 -4.18
C GLN A 143 -3.13 -28.52 -4.87
N LEU A 144 -4.36 -28.20 -5.28
CA LEU A 144 -5.19 -29.16 -6.01
C LEU A 144 -4.56 -29.57 -7.35
N ARG A 145 -3.99 -28.63 -8.10
CA ARG A 145 -3.25 -28.96 -9.34
C ARG A 145 -2.05 -29.87 -9.08
N SER A 146 -1.36 -29.70 -7.95
CA SER A 146 -0.23 -30.57 -7.57
C SER A 146 -0.70 -32.00 -7.34
N ILE A 147 -1.82 -32.20 -6.64
CA ILE A 147 -2.42 -33.52 -6.43
C ILE A 147 -2.78 -34.16 -7.77
N LEU A 148 -3.51 -33.43 -8.63
CA LEU A 148 -3.89 -33.95 -9.96
C LEU A 148 -2.67 -34.39 -10.77
N ARG A 149 -1.61 -33.60 -10.77
CA ARG A 149 -0.36 -33.94 -11.48
C ARG A 149 0.34 -35.16 -10.91
N ALA A 150 0.35 -35.31 -9.58
CA ALA A 150 0.98 -36.47 -8.92
C ALA A 150 0.32 -37.79 -9.32
N PHE A 151 -0.96 -37.77 -9.71
CA PHE A 151 -1.69 -38.95 -10.25
C PHE A 151 -1.72 -39.01 -11.79
N GLY A 152 -0.98 -38.12 -12.47
CA GLY A 152 -0.97 -38.09 -13.93
C GLY A 152 -2.25 -37.54 -14.59
N TYR A 153 -3.18 -37.02 -13.80
CA TYR A 153 -4.44 -36.49 -14.31
C TYR A 153 -4.23 -35.14 -15.02
N ARG A 154 -4.72 -35.07 -16.25
CA ARG A 154 -4.73 -33.84 -17.06
C ARG A 154 -6.18 -33.43 -17.32
N CYS A 155 -6.54 -32.20 -16.96
CA CYS A 155 -7.89 -31.69 -17.18
C CYS A 155 -8.19 -31.64 -18.69
N PRO A 156 -9.21 -32.36 -19.19
CA PRO A 156 -9.59 -32.34 -20.60
C PRO A 156 -10.36 -31.07 -20.98
N HIS A 157 -10.81 -30.30 -19.99
CA HIS A 157 -11.58 -29.08 -20.19
C HIS A 157 -10.68 -27.85 -20.22
N ARG A 158 -11.19 -26.74 -20.79
CA ARG A 158 -10.49 -25.44 -20.82
C ARG A 158 -10.00 -24.98 -19.45
N SER A 159 -10.69 -25.37 -18.38
CA SER A 159 -10.33 -25.03 -17.01
C SER A 159 -10.94 -25.99 -16.00
N CYS A 160 -10.13 -26.46 -15.05
CA CYS A 160 -10.59 -27.25 -13.90
C CYS A 160 -11.56 -26.49 -12.95
N TRP A 161 -11.66 -25.17 -13.10
CA TRP A 161 -12.40 -24.30 -12.17
C TRP A 161 -13.83 -23.99 -12.64
N THR A 162 -14.22 -24.46 -13.80
CA THR A 162 -15.59 -24.41 -14.29
C THR A 162 -16.44 -25.50 -13.63
N ARG A 163 -17.77 -25.41 -13.72
CA ARG A 163 -18.68 -26.44 -13.19
C ARG A 163 -18.32 -27.82 -13.74
N VAL A 164 -18.10 -27.90 -15.06
CA VAL A 164 -17.73 -29.17 -15.75
C VAL A 164 -16.35 -29.66 -15.29
N GLY A 165 -15.34 -28.77 -15.17
CA GLY A 165 -14.03 -29.14 -14.68
C GLY A 165 -14.02 -29.65 -13.24
N GLN A 166 -14.82 -29.07 -12.35
CA GLN A 166 -14.97 -29.55 -10.97
C GLN A 166 -15.72 -30.88 -10.90
N ALA A 167 -16.75 -31.10 -11.73
CA ALA A 167 -17.43 -32.38 -11.84
C ALA A 167 -16.46 -33.47 -12.31
N TRP A 168 -15.62 -33.18 -13.31
CA TRP A 168 -14.56 -34.07 -13.72
C TRP A 168 -13.56 -34.40 -12.59
N ILE A 169 -13.12 -33.42 -11.80
CA ILE A 169 -12.24 -33.70 -10.65
C ILE A 169 -12.90 -34.68 -9.67
N ARG A 170 -14.19 -34.54 -9.41
CA ARG A 170 -14.94 -35.43 -8.51
C ARG A 170 -15.16 -36.85 -9.08
N SER A 171 -15.08 -37.02 -10.40
CA SER A 171 -15.17 -38.34 -11.03
C SER A 171 -13.85 -39.12 -11.03
N LEU A 172 -12.74 -38.50 -10.59
CA LEU A 172 -11.43 -39.14 -10.55
C LEU A 172 -11.30 -40.07 -9.34
N THR A 173 -10.54 -41.13 -9.51
CA THR A 173 -10.26 -42.11 -8.44
C THR A 173 -9.05 -41.69 -7.61
N PHE A 174 -9.23 -41.63 -6.31
CA PHE A 174 -8.19 -41.37 -5.32
C PHE A 174 -8.29 -42.39 -4.17
N ASP A 175 -7.22 -42.59 -3.44
CA ASP A 175 -7.34 -43.21 -2.12
C ASP A 175 -8.17 -42.36 -1.17
N HIS A 176 -8.66 -42.96 -0.10
CA HIS A 176 -9.59 -42.30 0.85
C HIS A 176 -9.07 -40.96 1.38
N ALA A 177 -7.81 -40.90 1.80
CA ALA A 177 -7.23 -39.69 2.37
C ALA A 177 -7.14 -38.55 1.35
N ARG A 178 -6.73 -38.89 0.11
CA ARG A 178 -6.64 -37.90 -0.96
C ARG A 178 -7.98 -37.47 -1.51
N ALA A 179 -8.96 -38.37 -1.60
CA ALA A 179 -10.34 -38.03 -1.95
C ALA A 179 -10.91 -37.00 -0.99
N TRP A 180 -10.73 -37.22 0.34
CA TRP A 180 -11.12 -36.25 1.35
C TRP A 180 -10.40 -34.91 1.19
N LEU A 181 -9.08 -34.90 0.97
CA LEU A 181 -8.30 -33.70 0.76
C LEU A 181 -8.72 -32.92 -0.48
N VAL A 182 -9.00 -33.59 -1.60
CA VAL A 182 -9.50 -33.00 -2.85
C VAL A 182 -10.84 -32.29 -2.61
N GLU A 183 -11.79 -32.95 -1.94
CA GLU A 183 -13.09 -32.34 -1.66
C GLU A 183 -12.97 -31.15 -0.68
N SER A 184 -12.12 -31.27 0.33
CA SER A 184 -11.82 -30.17 1.26
C SER A 184 -11.25 -28.94 0.52
N LEU A 185 -10.31 -29.14 -0.40
CA LEU A 185 -9.73 -28.05 -1.22
C LEU A 185 -10.75 -27.44 -2.17
N LEU A 186 -11.63 -28.24 -2.79
CA LEU A 186 -12.70 -27.75 -3.65
C LEU A 186 -13.69 -26.87 -2.86
N GLU A 187 -14.05 -27.30 -1.64
CA GLU A 187 -14.92 -26.54 -0.75
C GLU A 187 -14.26 -25.21 -0.32
N GLU A 188 -13.00 -25.21 0.08
CA GLU A 188 -12.28 -23.97 0.41
C GLU A 188 -12.19 -23.01 -0.79
N ILE A 189 -12.00 -23.54 -2.00
CA ILE A 189 -12.00 -22.73 -3.24
C ILE A 189 -13.38 -22.11 -3.48
N ARG A 190 -14.46 -22.88 -3.22
CA ARG A 190 -15.85 -22.39 -3.31
C ARG A 190 -16.11 -21.26 -2.33
N LEU A 191 -15.79 -21.46 -1.06
CA LEU A 191 -15.92 -20.46 0.00
C LEU A 191 -15.09 -19.19 -0.30
N ALA A 192 -13.85 -19.35 -0.77
CA ALA A 192 -13.03 -18.21 -1.17
C ALA A 192 -13.67 -17.42 -2.33
N LYS A 193 -14.33 -18.09 -3.29
CA LYS A 193 -15.03 -17.44 -4.40
C LYS A 193 -16.23 -16.63 -3.90
N GLU A 194 -17.05 -17.20 -3.02
CA GLU A 194 -18.20 -16.52 -2.42
C GLU A 194 -17.79 -15.30 -1.61
N ARG A 195 -16.76 -15.45 -0.80
CA ARG A 195 -16.20 -14.33 -0.03
C ARG A 195 -15.69 -13.21 -0.93
N LEU A 196 -15.07 -13.54 -2.08
CA LEU A 196 -14.65 -12.53 -3.06
C LEU A 196 -15.85 -11.80 -3.67
N VAL A 197 -16.93 -12.50 -3.99
CA VAL A 197 -18.15 -11.87 -4.52
C VAL A 197 -18.73 -10.88 -3.50
N ALA A 198 -18.81 -11.28 -2.23
CA ALA A 198 -19.31 -10.41 -1.17
C ALA A 198 -18.41 -9.17 -0.99
N LEU A 199 -17.08 -9.36 -0.90
CA LEU A 199 -16.12 -8.26 -0.79
C LEU A 199 -16.19 -7.30 -1.99
N GLU A 200 -16.39 -7.83 -3.20
CA GLU A 200 -16.47 -6.99 -4.40
C GLU A 200 -17.77 -6.16 -4.43
N ARG A 201 -18.85 -6.64 -3.84
CA ARG A 201 -20.09 -5.85 -3.67
C ARG A 201 -19.85 -4.65 -2.73
N GLU A 202 -19.20 -4.88 -1.59
CA GLU A 202 -18.85 -3.79 -0.65
C GLU A 202 -17.92 -2.77 -1.29
N LEU A 203 -16.87 -3.23 -2.01
CA LEU A 203 -15.97 -2.34 -2.73
C LEU A 203 -16.70 -1.55 -3.82
N ASP A 204 -17.62 -2.16 -4.56
CA ASP A 204 -18.43 -1.49 -5.57
C ASP A 204 -19.34 -0.44 -4.97
N ALA A 205 -19.91 -0.68 -3.78
CA ALA A 205 -20.75 0.28 -3.07
C ALA A 205 -19.94 1.55 -2.71
N ILE A 206 -18.75 1.39 -2.15
CA ILE A 206 -17.84 2.52 -1.86
C ILE A 206 -17.42 3.24 -3.15
N ALA A 207 -17.06 2.49 -4.18
CA ALA A 207 -16.56 3.05 -5.44
C ALA A 207 -17.60 3.89 -6.20
N LYS A 208 -18.89 3.59 -6.05
CA LYS A 208 -19.99 4.35 -6.69
C LYS A 208 -19.97 5.84 -6.34
N THR A 209 -19.57 6.17 -5.12
CA THR A 209 -19.52 7.56 -4.62
C THR A 209 -18.24 8.29 -5.05
N GLN A 210 -17.23 7.55 -5.55
CA GLN A 210 -15.90 8.09 -5.84
C GLN A 210 -15.78 8.54 -7.30
N ALA A 211 -15.80 9.85 -7.54
CA ALA A 211 -15.70 10.43 -8.90
C ALA A 211 -14.39 10.01 -9.60
N ASP A 212 -13.28 9.97 -8.86
CA ASP A 212 -11.98 9.62 -9.42
C ASP A 212 -11.90 8.15 -9.85
N VAL A 213 -12.61 7.24 -9.18
CA VAL A 213 -12.72 5.84 -9.64
C VAL A 213 -13.38 5.79 -11.02
N LYS A 214 -14.47 6.53 -11.22
CA LYS A 214 -15.15 6.62 -12.51
C LYS A 214 -14.23 7.19 -13.59
N ARG A 215 -13.49 8.27 -13.28
CA ARG A 215 -12.49 8.87 -14.19
C ARG A 215 -11.40 7.89 -14.59
N LEU A 216 -10.76 7.24 -13.63
CA LEU A 216 -9.66 6.33 -13.92
C LEU A 216 -10.08 5.11 -14.75
N ARG A 217 -11.32 4.67 -14.63
CA ARG A 217 -11.89 3.58 -15.46
C ARG A 217 -12.06 3.94 -16.93
N THR A 218 -11.94 5.20 -17.31
CA THR A 218 -11.92 5.61 -18.73
C THR A 218 -10.63 5.23 -19.44
N ILE A 219 -9.56 4.87 -18.69
CA ILE A 219 -8.32 4.33 -19.28
C ILE A 219 -8.60 2.90 -19.76
N PRO A 220 -8.46 2.60 -21.09
CA PRO A 220 -8.68 1.26 -21.60
C PRO A 220 -7.75 0.23 -20.95
N GLY A 221 -8.33 -0.76 -20.26
CA GLY A 221 -7.57 -1.80 -19.52
C GLY A 221 -7.44 -1.56 -18.01
N ILE A 222 -7.89 -0.43 -17.49
CA ILE A 222 -8.01 -0.21 -16.04
C ILE A 222 -9.37 -0.70 -15.56
N GLY A 223 -9.36 -1.79 -14.79
CA GLY A 223 -10.56 -2.34 -14.15
C GLY A 223 -10.92 -1.64 -12.84
N PRO A 224 -12.12 -1.92 -12.29
CA PRO A 224 -12.62 -1.28 -11.07
C PRO A 224 -11.65 -1.44 -9.90
N ARG A 225 -11.15 -2.65 -9.65
CA ARG A 225 -10.24 -2.93 -8.52
C ARG A 225 -8.94 -2.15 -8.58
N THR A 226 -8.41 -1.93 -9.79
CA THR A 226 -7.18 -1.13 -9.99
C THR A 226 -7.45 0.35 -9.75
N ALA A 227 -8.55 0.88 -10.30
CA ALA A 227 -8.95 2.27 -10.10
C ALA A 227 -9.19 2.58 -8.62
N GLU A 228 -9.95 1.73 -7.92
CA GLU A 228 -10.21 1.85 -6.48
C GLU A 228 -8.93 1.86 -5.65
N ALA A 229 -8.02 0.91 -5.91
CA ALA A 229 -6.77 0.85 -5.17
C ALA A 229 -5.92 2.10 -5.38
N ILE A 230 -5.86 2.64 -6.61
CA ILE A 230 -5.13 3.88 -6.87
C ILE A 230 -5.77 5.03 -6.09
N VAL A 231 -7.09 5.20 -6.15
CA VAL A 231 -7.80 6.31 -5.48
C VAL A 231 -7.69 6.19 -3.96
N ALA A 232 -7.99 5.02 -3.39
CA ALA A 232 -7.94 4.80 -1.94
C ALA A 232 -6.54 5.03 -1.35
N PHE A 233 -5.49 4.57 -2.03
CA PHE A 233 -4.12 4.76 -1.56
C PHE A 233 -3.55 6.14 -1.90
N THR A 234 -4.13 6.85 -2.86
CA THR A 234 -3.83 8.26 -3.12
C THR A 234 -4.44 9.14 -2.02
N ASP A 235 -5.71 8.89 -1.64
CA ASP A 235 -6.51 9.75 -0.78
C ASP A 235 -6.66 11.15 -1.40
N ASP A 236 -5.92 12.15 -0.97
CA ASP A 236 -5.86 13.45 -1.64
C ASP A 236 -4.67 13.52 -2.60
N VAL A 237 -4.95 13.69 -3.89
CA VAL A 237 -3.92 13.83 -4.93
C VAL A 237 -3.08 15.11 -4.76
N ARG A 238 -3.65 16.14 -4.11
CA ARG A 238 -3.00 17.46 -3.90
C ARG A 238 -1.83 17.37 -2.93
N ARG A 239 -1.75 16.35 -2.09
CA ARG A 239 -0.60 16.10 -1.20
C ARG A 239 0.70 15.77 -1.96
N PHE A 240 0.62 15.49 -3.26
CA PHE A 240 1.77 15.25 -4.10
C PHE A 240 2.09 16.49 -4.95
N SER A 241 3.27 17.04 -4.81
CA SER A 241 3.69 18.22 -5.54
C SER A 241 3.78 17.99 -7.07
N ASN A 242 4.08 16.75 -7.48
CA ASN A 242 4.21 16.40 -8.89
C ASN A 242 4.07 14.89 -9.14
N ARG A 243 3.97 14.51 -10.43
CA ARG A 243 3.85 13.12 -10.88
C ARG A 243 5.02 12.22 -10.48
N LYS A 244 6.25 12.78 -10.32
CA LYS A 244 7.42 11.99 -9.91
C LYS A 244 7.28 11.55 -8.45
N ARG A 245 6.87 12.46 -7.56
CA ARG A 245 6.58 12.14 -6.14
C ARG A 245 5.44 11.14 -6.02
N PHE A 246 4.38 11.29 -6.83
CA PHE A 246 3.27 10.36 -6.87
C PHE A 246 3.70 8.93 -7.27
N THR A 247 4.43 8.77 -8.36
CA THR A 247 4.91 7.44 -8.78
C THR A 247 5.94 6.85 -7.83
N SER A 248 6.74 7.69 -7.16
CA SER A 248 7.68 7.28 -6.11
C SER A 248 6.96 6.75 -4.88
N TYR A 249 5.86 7.37 -4.46
CA TYR A 249 5.03 6.91 -3.35
C TYR A 249 4.53 5.47 -3.56
N PHE A 250 4.19 5.10 -4.80
CA PHE A 250 3.82 3.73 -5.16
C PHE A 250 5.02 2.80 -5.37
N GLY A 251 6.24 3.28 -5.21
CA GLY A 251 7.46 2.50 -5.34
C GLY A 251 7.75 2.01 -6.76
N MET A 252 7.26 2.73 -7.77
CA MET A 252 7.45 2.41 -9.20
C MET A 252 8.60 3.17 -9.84
N THR A 253 9.38 3.93 -9.06
CA THR A 253 10.60 4.59 -9.53
C THR A 253 11.82 3.69 -9.31
N PRO A 254 12.77 3.65 -10.24
CA PRO A 254 14.04 2.98 -10.03
C PRO A 254 14.77 3.56 -8.82
N THR A 255 15.52 2.71 -8.13
CA THR A 255 16.56 3.18 -7.21
C THR A 255 17.71 3.73 -8.04
N GLU A 256 18.36 4.75 -7.52
CA GLU A 256 19.52 5.36 -8.14
C GLU A 256 20.68 5.30 -7.16
N ASP A 257 21.81 4.82 -7.66
CA ASP A 257 23.09 4.78 -6.96
C ASP A 257 24.12 5.38 -7.92
N SER A 258 24.21 6.70 -7.89
CA SER A 258 25.03 7.47 -8.80
C SER A 258 26.13 8.20 -8.02
N SER A 259 27.36 8.10 -8.50
CA SER A 259 28.50 8.82 -7.95
C SER A 259 29.32 9.43 -9.09
N GLY A 260 29.62 10.71 -8.96
CA GLY A 260 30.37 11.45 -9.99
C GLY A 260 29.62 11.41 -11.34
N LEU A 261 30.30 11.01 -12.38
CA LEU A 261 29.75 10.92 -13.75
C LEU A 261 29.01 9.60 -14.05
N VAL A 262 28.99 8.66 -13.11
CA VAL A 262 28.37 7.33 -13.31
C VAL A 262 26.95 7.32 -12.74
N CYS A 263 25.95 7.19 -13.63
CA CYS A 263 24.55 7.03 -13.25
C CYS A 263 24.14 5.55 -13.31
N ARG A 264 23.85 4.96 -12.14
CA ARG A 264 23.41 3.56 -12.02
C ARG A 264 21.96 3.49 -11.56
N HIS A 265 21.10 2.98 -12.43
CA HIS A 265 19.70 2.71 -12.08
C HIS A 265 19.50 1.25 -11.72
N GLY A 266 19.00 1.01 -10.51
CA GLY A 266 18.63 -0.31 -10.00
C GLY A 266 17.19 -0.70 -10.33
N HIS A 267 16.68 -1.67 -9.58
CA HIS A 267 15.27 -2.07 -9.62
C HIS A 267 14.36 -0.97 -9.09
N ILE A 268 13.04 -1.10 -9.28
CA ILE A 268 12.06 -0.21 -8.64
C ILE A 268 12.20 -0.29 -7.12
N SER A 269 12.01 0.82 -6.43
CA SER A 269 12.21 0.94 -4.97
C SER A 269 11.32 0.02 -4.14
N LYS A 270 10.18 -0.43 -4.69
CA LYS A 270 9.16 -1.26 -4.02
C LYS A 270 8.61 -0.69 -2.71
N ARG A 271 8.93 0.56 -2.38
CA ARG A 271 8.37 1.27 -1.21
C ARG A 271 6.87 1.52 -1.39
N GLY A 272 6.16 1.78 -0.28
CA GLY A 272 4.72 2.07 -0.31
C GLY A 272 3.83 0.88 -0.66
N PRO A 273 2.56 1.10 -1.06
CA PRO A 273 1.51 0.08 -1.11
C PRO A 273 1.74 -1.00 -2.17
N SER A 274 2.09 -2.21 -1.72
CA SER A 274 2.38 -3.34 -2.62
C SER A 274 1.15 -3.83 -3.40
N VAL A 275 -0.06 -3.62 -2.86
CA VAL A 275 -1.30 -4.00 -3.54
C VAL A 275 -1.50 -3.18 -4.83
N VAL A 276 -1.21 -1.88 -4.80
CA VAL A 276 -1.32 -1.02 -5.99
C VAL A 276 -0.28 -1.42 -7.04
N ARG A 277 0.96 -1.69 -6.63
CA ARG A 277 1.99 -2.17 -7.56
C ARG A 277 1.61 -3.47 -8.26
N TRP A 278 1.04 -4.42 -7.51
CA TRP A 278 0.56 -5.67 -8.08
C TRP A 278 -0.58 -5.41 -9.09
N LEU A 279 -1.62 -4.65 -8.70
CA LEU A 279 -2.76 -4.35 -9.58
C LEU A 279 -2.34 -3.57 -10.83
N ILE A 280 -1.41 -2.63 -10.71
CA ILE A 280 -0.86 -1.90 -11.86
C ILE A 280 -0.04 -2.82 -12.77
N GLY A 281 0.70 -3.78 -12.21
CA GLY A 281 1.41 -4.80 -12.99
C GLY A 281 0.45 -5.62 -13.85
N GLU A 282 -0.64 -6.13 -13.26
CA GLU A 282 -1.69 -6.86 -13.99
C GLU A 282 -2.40 -5.98 -15.02
N ALA A 283 -2.76 -4.75 -14.62
CA ALA A 283 -3.43 -3.81 -15.50
C ALA A 283 -2.55 -3.36 -16.67
N ALA A 284 -1.23 -3.29 -16.51
CA ALA A 284 -0.31 -2.88 -17.58
C ALA A 284 -0.43 -3.80 -18.81
N HIS A 285 -0.60 -5.12 -18.63
CA HIS A 285 -0.83 -6.06 -19.72
C HIS A 285 -2.13 -5.75 -20.47
N GLN A 286 -3.21 -5.45 -19.74
CA GLN A 286 -4.51 -5.12 -20.32
C GLN A 286 -4.48 -3.78 -21.05
N VAL A 287 -3.79 -2.80 -20.47
CA VAL A 287 -3.61 -1.46 -21.06
C VAL A 287 -2.79 -1.55 -22.35
N ILE A 288 -1.71 -2.31 -22.38
CA ILE A 288 -0.91 -2.57 -23.60
C ILE A 288 -1.77 -3.22 -24.68
N ALA A 289 -2.64 -4.15 -24.31
CA ALA A 289 -3.52 -4.84 -25.25
C ALA A 289 -4.63 -3.93 -25.81
N ARG A 290 -5.18 -3.01 -25.00
CA ARG A 290 -6.42 -2.28 -25.32
C ARG A 290 -6.23 -0.79 -25.68
N CYS A 291 -5.09 -0.18 -25.31
CA CYS A 291 -4.82 1.22 -25.58
C CYS A 291 -3.68 1.39 -26.59
N PRO A 292 -3.96 1.80 -27.85
CA PRO A 292 -2.93 1.96 -28.89
C PRO A 292 -1.79 2.91 -28.49
N ALA A 293 -2.11 4.04 -27.85
CA ALA A 293 -1.11 5.03 -27.43
C ALA A 293 -0.12 4.44 -26.37
N LEU A 294 -0.64 3.68 -25.40
CA LEU A 294 0.20 3.04 -24.37
C LEU A 294 0.91 1.80 -24.91
N ARG A 295 0.34 1.12 -25.91
CA ARG A 295 1.03 0.09 -26.67
C ARG A 295 2.24 0.65 -27.44
N ALA A 296 2.08 1.80 -28.08
CA ALA A 296 3.20 2.48 -28.75
C ALA A 296 4.31 2.85 -27.76
N TYR A 297 3.93 3.38 -26.59
CA TYR A 297 4.89 3.65 -25.50
C TYR A 297 5.63 2.38 -25.04
N PHE A 298 4.91 1.27 -24.84
CA PHE A 298 5.50 -0.03 -24.51
C PHE A 298 6.49 -0.49 -25.58
N LYS A 299 6.08 -0.50 -26.87
CA LYS A 299 6.94 -0.94 -28.00
C LYS A 299 8.23 -0.13 -28.08
N ARG A 300 8.19 1.18 -27.85
CA ARG A 300 9.37 2.07 -27.83
C ARG A 300 10.39 1.64 -26.77
N ILE A 301 9.96 1.13 -25.62
CA ILE A 301 10.86 0.68 -24.54
C ILE A 301 11.30 -0.77 -24.78
N HIS A 302 10.38 -1.62 -25.21
CA HIS A 302 10.59 -3.04 -25.43
C HIS A 302 11.58 -3.30 -26.59
N ARG A 303 11.51 -2.52 -27.68
CA ARG A 303 12.39 -2.59 -28.87
C ARG A 303 12.48 -4.00 -29.49
N GLY A 304 11.45 -4.85 -29.32
CA GLY A 304 11.44 -6.24 -29.77
C GLY A 304 12.32 -7.21 -28.96
N GLN A 305 13.01 -6.76 -27.91
CA GLN A 305 13.96 -7.52 -27.12
C GLN A 305 13.27 -8.23 -25.94
N LYS A 306 13.38 -9.57 -25.87
CA LYS A 306 12.74 -10.40 -24.82
C LYS A 306 13.17 -10.02 -23.39
N ASP A 307 14.44 -9.72 -23.19
CA ASP A 307 15.04 -9.29 -21.91
C ASP A 307 14.45 -7.97 -21.40
N ARG A 308 14.01 -7.09 -22.29
CA ARG A 308 13.37 -5.81 -21.98
C ARG A 308 11.87 -5.90 -21.67
N TYR A 309 11.23 -7.04 -21.90
CA TYR A 309 9.77 -7.17 -21.75
C TYR A 309 9.29 -6.74 -20.36
N LYS A 310 9.85 -7.29 -19.28
CA LYS A 310 9.47 -6.96 -17.91
C LYS A 310 9.72 -5.48 -17.59
N LYS A 311 10.85 -4.94 -18.05
CA LYS A 311 11.20 -3.51 -17.90
C LYS A 311 10.17 -2.61 -18.60
N ALA A 312 9.76 -2.96 -19.82
CA ALA A 312 8.79 -2.20 -20.58
C ALA A 312 7.38 -2.26 -19.95
N VAL A 313 6.95 -3.41 -19.41
CA VAL A 313 5.69 -3.54 -18.68
C VAL A 313 5.69 -2.66 -17.42
N VAL A 314 6.73 -2.70 -16.62
CA VAL A 314 6.85 -1.88 -15.40
C VAL A 314 6.88 -0.38 -15.75
N ALA A 315 7.61 0.01 -16.80
CA ALA A 315 7.65 1.38 -17.27
C ALA A 315 6.28 1.87 -17.77
N THR A 316 5.51 1.00 -18.44
CA THR A 316 4.13 1.30 -18.86
C THR A 316 3.22 1.46 -17.63
N GLY A 317 3.31 0.60 -16.63
CA GLY A 317 2.58 0.75 -15.36
C GLY A 317 2.90 2.08 -14.67
N ARG A 318 4.18 2.48 -14.63
CA ARG A 318 4.58 3.80 -14.10
C ARG A 318 4.00 4.96 -14.93
N LYS A 319 3.97 4.84 -16.26
CA LYS A 319 3.35 5.84 -17.13
C LYS A 319 1.85 5.96 -16.87
N VAL A 320 1.15 4.83 -16.66
CA VAL A 320 -0.27 4.81 -16.29
C VAL A 320 -0.50 5.54 -14.97
N LEU A 321 0.29 5.28 -13.92
CA LEU A 321 0.19 6.02 -12.65
C LEU A 321 0.40 7.53 -12.85
N ALA A 322 1.36 7.93 -13.68
CA ALA A 322 1.58 9.35 -13.97
C ALA A 322 0.39 10.00 -14.70
N ILE A 323 -0.31 9.24 -15.55
CA ILE A 323 -1.56 9.67 -16.20
C ILE A 323 -2.67 9.77 -15.16
N CYS A 324 -2.85 8.77 -14.30
CA CYS A 324 -3.82 8.80 -13.20
C CYS A 324 -3.65 10.03 -12.31
N TYR A 325 -2.40 10.39 -11.96
CA TYR A 325 -2.12 11.62 -11.23
C TYR A 325 -2.67 12.86 -11.95
N GLY A 326 -2.38 13.01 -13.26
CA GLY A 326 -2.87 14.14 -14.06
C GLY A 326 -4.39 14.19 -14.14
N MET A 327 -5.04 13.04 -14.34
CA MET A 327 -6.50 12.94 -14.41
C MET A 327 -7.17 13.33 -13.08
N MET A 328 -6.68 12.83 -11.95
CA MET A 328 -7.21 13.19 -10.63
C MET A 328 -6.93 14.64 -10.27
N ARG A 329 -5.73 15.16 -10.60
CA ARG A 329 -5.34 16.54 -10.31
C ARG A 329 -6.20 17.55 -11.07
N ASN A 330 -6.53 17.25 -12.32
CA ASN A 330 -7.27 18.14 -13.23
C ASN A 330 -8.77 17.81 -13.33
N GLY A 331 -9.24 16.74 -12.67
CA GLY A 331 -10.63 16.31 -12.73
C GLY A 331 -11.11 15.86 -14.11
N CYS A 332 -10.21 15.40 -14.99
CA CYS A 332 -10.52 15.06 -16.38
C CYS A 332 -10.52 13.54 -16.64
N SER A 333 -11.23 13.12 -17.70
CA SER A 333 -11.20 11.76 -18.23
C SER A 333 -9.92 11.49 -19.04
N PHE A 334 -9.68 10.23 -19.37
CA PHE A 334 -8.52 9.83 -20.16
C PHE A 334 -8.57 10.39 -21.58
N ASP A 335 -7.45 10.98 -22.00
CA ASP A 335 -7.25 11.48 -23.37
C ASP A 335 -6.02 10.77 -23.97
N PRO A 336 -6.19 9.89 -24.98
CA PRO A 336 -5.08 9.17 -25.59
C PRO A 336 -4.07 10.09 -26.31
N HIS A 337 -4.48 11.27 -26.77
CA HIS A 337 -3.60 12.22 -27.46
C HIS A 337 -2.55 12.85 -26.53
N ARG A 338 -2.84 12.89 -25.23
CA ARG A 338 -1.88 13.39 -24.20
C ARG A 338 -0.87 12.36 -23.71
N VAL A 339 -0.94 11.13 -24.20
CA VAL A 339 -0.07 10.03 -23.72
C VAL A 339 1.33 10.12 -24.29
N LEU A 340 1.44 10.40 -25.57
CA LEU A 340 2.71 10.59 -26.28
C LEU A 340 3.01 12.10 -26.37
N PRO A 341 4.28 12.53 -26.19
CA PRO A 341 4.64 13.88 -26.58
C PRO A 341 4.31 14.03 -28.06
N HIS A 342 3.73 15.17 -28.44
CA HIS A 342 3.63 15.54 -29.84
C HIS A 342 5.00 15.34 -30.47
N ALA A 343 5.07 14.57 -31.56
CA ALA A 343 6.25 14.55 -32.40
C ALA A 343 6.48 16.03 -32.82
N ALA A 344 7.57 16.61 -32.30
CA ALA A 344 8.04 17.89 -32.76
C ALA A 344 8.64 17.70 -34.14
#